data_7ae5cc387df94786ff1b8ffb2e484649
#
_entry.id   7ae5cc387df94786ff1b8ffb2e484649
#
_cell.length_a   1.000
_cell.length_b   1.000
_cell.length_c   1.000
_cell.angle_alpha   90.00
_cell.angle_beta   90.00
_cell.angle_gamma   90.00
#
_symmetry.space_group_name_H-M   'P 1'
#
loop_
_entity.id
_entity.type
_entity.pdbx_description
1 polymer ?
#
loop_
_entity_poly.entity_id
_entity_poly.type
_entity_poly.pdbx_seq_one_letter_code
_entity_poly.pdbx_strand_id
1 'polypeptide(L)'
;TDVIRQIELEPAALRIYRGLVKESYAELAGGEVTATNILTRLLRLSQLTGGFLGNDETAAVEQVSAAKLSALEDILDGAVAEGKKLVIIARFIPEIKAICKLLEKRGLGYSCITGEAKNRDEQVARFQNEPEVMAFVGQIATAGLGITLTAASTMVFYSLDYSMSNFEQTKARIHRVGQRMPCTYLYLVARGTVDEKVLAALESKADLARTLVDDYRNGRNPFAA
;
A
#
# COMPACT_ATOMS: atom_id res chain seq x y z
N THR A 1 -2.86 -15.60 -8.65
CA THR A 1 -4.24 -15.21 -8.30
C THR A 1 -4.22 -13.84 -7.65
N ASP A 2 -5.08 -12.93 -8.10
CA ASP A 2 -5.28 -11.62 -7.50
C ASP A 2 -6.57 -11.67 -6.65
N VAL A 3 -6.49 -11.15 -5.41
CA VAL A 3 -7.59 -11.17 -4.43
C VAL A 3 -7.72 -9.79 -3.81
N ILE A 4 -8.89 -9.18 -3.93
CA ILE A 4 -9.21 -7.90 -3.29
C ILE A 4 -9.84 -8.17 -1.93
N ARG A 5 -9.22 -7.67 -0.86
CA ARG A 5 -9.81 -7.60 0.46
C ARG A 5 -10.34 -6.19 0.70
N GLN A 6 -11.64 -6.05 0.63
CA GLN A 6 -12.29 -4.77 0.94
C GLN A 6 -12.23 -4.49 2.44
N ILE A 7 -11.86 -3.26 2.78
CA ILE A 7 -11.67 -2.77 4.14
C ILE A 7 -12.69 -1.66 4.39
N GLU A 8 -13.47 -1.81 5.45
CA GLU A 8 -14.35 -0.74 5.92
C GLU A 8 -13.57 0.15 6.88
N LEU A 9 -13.42 1.43 6.52
CA LEU A 9 -12.83 2.42 7.43
C LEU A 9 -13.78 2.68 8.60
N GLU A 10 -13.22 2.95 9.77
CA GLU A 10 -14.02 3.34 10.96
C GLU A 10 -14.80 4.64 10.65
N PRO A 11 -15.99 4.84 11.25
CA PRO A 11 -16.82 6.02 10.99
C PRO A 11 -16.10 7.36 11.21
N ALA A 12 -15.17 7.41 12.16
CA ALA A 12 -14.36 8.60 12.41
C ALA A 12 -13.40 8.88 11.25
N ALA A 13 -12.65 7.87 10.81
CA ALA A 13 -11.73 7.97 9.68
C ALA A 13 -12.46 8.31 8.36
N LEU A 14 -13.62 7.70 8.14
CA LEU A 14 -14.45 7.97 6.97
C LEU A 14 -14.98 9.41 6.93
N ARG A 15 -15.31 10.00 8.08
CA ARG A 15 -15.68 11.43 8.17
C ARG A 15 -14.53 12.33 7.78
N ILE A 16 -13.32 12.07 8.29
CA ILE A 16 -12.10 12.82 7.94
C ILE A 16 -11.84 12.67 6.43
N TYR A 17 -11.93 11.45 5.91
CA TYR A 17 -11.75 11.16 4.49
C TYR A 17 -12.69 12.00 3.61
N ARG A 18 -13.99 11.99 3.92
CA ARG A 18 -15.01 12.77 3.17
C ARG A 18 -14.76 14.28 3.24
N GLY A 19 -14.34 14.77 4.40
CA GLY A 19 -13.91 16.16 4.57
C GLY A 19 -12.75 16.50 3.62
N LEU A 20 -11.71 15.68 3.64
CA LEU A 20 -10.53 15.87 2.80
C LEU A 20 -10.83 15.76 1.30
N VAL A 21 -11.75 14.88 0.88
CA VAL A 21 -12.25 14.82 -0.51
C VAL A 21 -12.92 16.13 -0.92
N LYS A 22 -13.77 16.69 -0.04
CA LYS A 22 -14.48 17.96 -0.30
C LYS A 22 -13.51 19.12 -0.40
N GLU A 23 -12.55 19.23 0.51
CA GLU A 23 -11.50 20.26 0.49
C GLU A 23 -10.66 20.15 -0.78
N SER A 24 -10.18 18.95 -1.09
CA SER A 24 -9.35 18.68 -2.28
C SER A 24 -10.07 19.07 -3.58
N TYR A 25 -11.37 18.81 -3.66
CA TYR A 25 -12.18 19.19 -4.82
C TYR A 25 -12.38 20.71 -4.90
N ALA A 26 -12.66 21.38 -3.77
CA ALA A 26 -12.82 22.83 -3.71
C ALA A 26 -11.53 23.58 -4.10
N GLU A 27 -10.38 23.09 -3.64
CA GLU A 27 -9.07 23.64 -4.00
C GLU A 27 -8.74 23.47 -5.49
N LEU A 28 -9.16 22.39 -6.13
CA LEU A 28 -9.05 22.24 -7.59
C LEU A 28 -9.90 23.27 -8.33
N ALA A 29 -11.11 23.56 -7.84
CA ALA A 29 -12.01 24.52 -8.45
C ALA A 29 -11.51 25.97 -8.34
N GLY A 30 -10.68 26.28 -7.36
CA GLY A 30 -10.08 27.60 -7.14
C GLY A 30 -8.73 27.84 -7.82
N GLY A 31 -8.18 26.84 -8.51
CA GLY A 31 -6.83 26.91 -9.08
C GLY A 31 -6.69 26.27 -10.45
N GLU A 32 -5.45 26.19 -10.93
CA GLU A 32 -5.13 25.48 -12.17
C GLU A 32 -5.18 23.98 -11.96
N VAL A 33 -5.94 23.28 -12.81
CA VAL A 33 -6.09 21.82 -12.76
C VAL A 33 -5.00 21.15 -13.58
N THR A 34 -3.94 20.77 -12.91
CA THR A 34 -2.82 20.00 -13.48
C THR A 34 -2.78 18.58 -12.93
N ALA A 35 -2.13 17.68 -13.65
CA ALA A 35 -1.88 16.30 -13.16
C ALA A 35 -1.14 16.32 -11.82
N THR A 36 -0.17 17.20 -11.64
CA THR A 36 0.61 17.35 -10.40
C THR A 36 -0.29 17.70 -9.22
N ASN A 37 -1.18 18.71 -9.39
CA ASN A 37 -2.09 19.16 -8.34
C ASN A 37 -3.07 18.04 -7.92
N ILE A 38 -3.60 17.31 -8.91
CA ILE A 38 -4.49 16.16 -8.65
C ILE A 38 -3.76 15.04 -7.92
N LEU A 39 -2.56 14.67 -8.38
CA LEU A 39 -1.78 13.59 -7.75
C LEU A 39 -1.33 13.93 -6.33
N THR A 40 -1.03 15.20 -6.04
CA THR A 40 -0.70 15.65 -4.67
C THR A 40 -1.87 15.41 -3.71
N ARG A 41 -3.09 15.74 -4.14
CA ARG A 41 -4.30 15.51 -3.33
C ARG A 41 -4.63 14.03 -3.19
N LEU A 42 -4.50 13.29 -4.27
CA LEU A 42 -4.65 11.84 -4.25
C LEU A 42 -3.67 11.17 -3.27
N LEU A 43 -2.43 11.68 -3.19
CA LEU A 43 -1.42 11.19 -2.25
C LEU A 43 -1.91 11.31 -0.79
N ARG A 44 -2.46 12.46 -0.43
CA ARG A 44 -2.98 12.72 0.92
C ARG A 44 -4.17 11.83 1.27
N LEU A 45 -5.08 11.63 0.32
CA LEU A 45 -6.20 10.69 0.47
C LEU A 45 -5.70 9.24 0.63
N SER A 46 -4.68 8.83 -0.13
CA SER A 46 -4.07 7.50 -0.01
C SER A 46 -3.33 7.29 1.32
N GLN A 47 -2.72 8.33 1.89
CA GLN A 47 -2.13 8.26 3.23
C GLN A 47 -3.20 7.98 4.28
N LEU A 48 -4.34 8.66 4.20
CA LEU A 48 -5.46 8.46 5.12
C LEU A 48 -6.04 7.04 5.00
N THR A 49 -6.24 6.53 3.79
CA THR A 49 -6.72 5.14 3.61
C THR A 49 -5.74 4.10 4.13
N GLY A 50 -4.44 4.43 4.13
CA GLY A 50 -3.39 3.64 4.77
C GLY A 50 -3.40 3.71 6.30
N GLY A 51 -4.22 4.59 6.88
CA GLY A 51 -4.41 4.77 8.31
C GLY A 51 -3.64 5.93 8.94
N PHE A 52 -2.92 6.74 8.14
CA PHE A 52 -2.05 7.78 8.65
C PHE A 52 -2.29 9.11 7.92
N LEU A 53 -2.26 10.20 8.65
CA LEU A 53 -2.36 11.54 8.10
C LEU A 53 -1.27 12.43 8.70
N GLY A 54 -0.51 13.10 7.82
CA GLY A 54 0.46 14.11 8.22
C GLY A 54 -0.21 15.43 8.56
N ASN A 55 0.28 16.09 9.58
CA ASN A 55 -0.09 17.46 9.92
C ASN A 55 0.92 18.41 9.26
N ASP A 56 0.46 19.27 8.36
CA ASP A 56 1.31 20.16 7.57
C ASP A 56 1.99 21.25 8.44
N GLU A 57 1.40 21.59 9.60
CA GLU A 57 1.94 22.63 10.50
C GLU A 57 3.01 22.08 11.44
N THR A 58 2.82 20.84 11.93
CA THR A 58 3.69 20.26 12.97
C THR A 58 4.64 19.20 12.45
N ALA A 59 4.52 18.81 11.18
CA ALA A 59 5.18 17.63 10.59
C ALA A 59 4.91 16.31 11.35
N ALA A 60 3.98 16.30 12.30
CA ALA A 60 3.57 15.11 13.02
C ALA A 60 2.71 14.23 12.12
N VAL A 61 2.82 12.92 12.31
CA VAL A 61 1.99 11.93 11.62
C VAL A 61 1.09 11.27 12.65
N GLU A 62 -0.22 11.36 12.45
CA GLU A 62 -1.23 10.77 13.32
C GLU A 62 -1.82 9.52 12.70
N GLN A 63 -2.07 8.51 13.51
CA GLN A 63 -2.84 7.35 13.09
C GLN A 63 -4.33 7.68 13.19
N VAL A 64 -5.01 7.69 12.05
CA VAL A 64 -6.44 8.03 11.94
C VAL A 64 -7.34 6.81 11.72
N SER A 65 -6.75 5.68 11.34
CA SER A 65 -7.45 4.39 11.15
C SER A 65 -6.53 3.21 11.50
N ALA A 66 -7.12 2.16 12.06
CA ALA A 66 -6.46 0.88 12.27
C ALA A 66 -7.02 -0.23 11.35
N ALA A 67 -7.99 0.08 10.50
CA ALA A 67 -8.75 -0.90 9.72
C ALA A 67 -7.87 -1.81 8.87
N LYS A 68 -6.91 -1.25 8.10
CA LYS A 68 -5.96 -2.06 7.31
C LYS A 68 -4.98 -2.85 8.17
N LEU A 69 -4.54 -2.30 9.32
CA LEU A 69 -3.68 -3.04 10.26
C LEU A 69 -4.41 -4.24 10.85
N SER A 70 -5.68 -4.09 11.25
CA SER A 70 -6.50 -5.20 11.73
C SER A 70 -6.71 -6.28 10.66
N ALA A 71 -6.98 -5.87 9.42
CA ALA A 71 -7.09 -6.82 8.32
C ALA A 71 -5.78 -7.55 8.01
N LEU A 72 -4.65 -6.85 8.14
CA LEU A 72 -3.32 -7.47 8.01
C LEU A 72 -3.06 -8.46 9.15
N GLU A 73 -3.50 -8.15 10.37
CA GLU A 73 -3.38 -9.04 11.53
C GLU A 73 -4.11 -10.36 11.30
N ASP A 74 -5.34 -10.35 10.76
CA ASP A 74 -6.08 -11.56 10.37
C ASP A 74 -5.31 -12.39 9.32
N ILE A 75 -4.68 -11.71 8.33
CA ILE A 75 -3.90 -12.37 7.29
C ILE A 75 -2.64 -13.03 7.88
N LEU A 76 -1.98 -12.33 8.81
CA LEU A 76 -0.82 -12.87 9.53
C LEU A 76 -1.19 -14.11 10.34
N ASP A 77 -2.34 -14.11 11.03
CA ASP A 77 -2.82 -15.29 11.77
C ASP A 77 -2.99 -16.50 10.86
N GLY A 78 -3.60 -16.31 9.70
CA GLY A 78 -3.74 -17.39 8.72
C GLY A 78 -2.40 -17.89 8.20
N ALA A 79 -1.47 -17.00 7.89
CA ALA A 79 -0.14 -17.34 7.39
C ALA A 79 0.69 -18.10 8.44
N VAL A 80 0.65 -17.65 9.70
CA VAL A 80 1.34 -18.32 10.83
C VAL A 80 0.77 -19.73 11.05
N ALA A 81 -0.55 -19.88 11.06
CA ALA A 81 -1.22 -21.17 11.21
C ALA A 81 -0.85 -22.17 10.11
N GLU A 82 -0.57 -21.68 8.89
CA GLU A 82 -0.15 -22.49 7.75
C GLU A 82 1.39 -22.63 7.63
N GLY A 83 2.16 -21.99 8.49
CA GLY A 83 3.63 -21.96 8.41
C GLY A 83 4.15 -21.29 7.14
N LYS A 84 3.39 -20.33 6.57
CA LYS A 84 3.73 -19.65 5.32
C LYS A 84 4.30 -18.26 5.57
N LYS A 85 5.36 -17.94 4.84
CA LYS A 85 5.93 -16.59 4.85
C LYS A 85 5.08 -15.63 4.01
N LEU A 86 5.09 -14.34 4.40
CA LEU A 86 4.41 -13.27 3.69
C LEU A 86 5.39 -12.20 3.21
N VAL A 87 5.14 -11.65 2.03
CA VAL A 87 5.70 -10.37 1.59
C VAL A 87 4.64 -9.28 1.78
N ILE A 88 4.95 -8.23 2.51
CA ILE A 88 4.05 -7.12 2.80
C ILE A 88 4.65 -5.87 2.16
N ILE A 89 3.89 -5.26 1.27
CA ILE A 89 4.34 -4.08 0.52
C ILE A 89 3.48 -2.89 0.92
N ALA A 90 4.14 -1.79 1.29
CA ALA A 90 3.50 -0.54 1.62
C ALA A 90 4.19 0.64 0.92
N ARG A 91 3.46 1.72 0.73
CA ARG A 91 3.97 2.91 0.05
C ARG A 91 4.63 3.89 1.01
N PHE A 92 4.04 4.10 2.18
CA PHE A 92 4.40 5.17 3.10
C PHE A 92 5.20 4.66 4.29
N ILE A 93 6.20 5.42 4.72
CA ILE A 93 7.06 5.07 5.87
C ILE A 93 6.25 4.89 7.17
N PRO A 94 5.23 5.71 7.50
CA PRO A 94 4.41 5.48 8.69
C PRO A 94 3.70 4.13 8.68
N GLU A 95 3.21 3.68 7.52
CA GLU A 95 2.60 2.35 7.35
C GLU A 95 3.62 1.25 7.65
N ILE A 96 4.81 1.34 7.05
CA ILE A 96 5.90 0.37 7.25
C ILE A 96 6.27 0.28 8.74
N LYS A 97 6.43 1.42 9.41
CA LYS A 97 6.72 1.46 10.85
C LYS A 97 5.63 0.79 11.68
N ALA A 98 4.36 1.04 11.36
CA ALA A 98 3.24 0.44 12.06
C ALA A 98 3.14 -1.08 11.81
N ILE A 99 3.42 -1.53 10.60
CA ILE A 99 3.49 -2.96 10.24
C ILE A 99 4.63 -3.65 11.01
N CYS A 100 5.83 -3.06 11.03
CA CYS A 100 6.96 -3.60 11.80
C CYS A 100 6.62 -3.68 13.29
N LYS A 101 6.03 -2.63 13.87
CA LYS A 101 5.59 -2.62 15.26
C LYS A 101 4.53 -3.70 15.56
N LEU A 102 3.62 -3.96 14.62
CA LEU A 102 2.64 -5.05 14.73
C LEU A 102 3.35 -6.41 14.79
N LEU A 103 4.31 -6.66 13.89
CA LEU A 103 5.10 -7.91 13.86
C LEU A 103 5.91 -8.10 15.15
N GLU A 104 6.55 -7.04 15.65
CA GLU A 104 7.28 -7.04 16.93
C GLU A 104 6.37 -7.39 18.11
N LYS A 105 5.20 -6.73 18.20
CA LYS A 105 4.22 -7.00 19.26
C LYS A 105 3.74 -8.45 19.25
N ARG A 106 3.72 -9.08 18.09
CA ARG A 106 3.32 -10.48 17.92
C ARG A 106 4.49 -11.48 18.06
N GLY A 107 5.71 -11.00 18.28
CA GLY A 107 6.90 -11.84 18.35
C GLY A 107 7.24 -12.54 17.03
N LEU A 108 6.82 -11.99 15.88
CA LEU A 108 7.10 -12.55 14.57
C LEU A 108 8.38 -11.95 14.01
N GLY A 109 9.32 -12.80 13.61
CA GLY A 109 10.53 -12.40 12.92
C GLY A 109 10.22 -11.80 11.56
N TYR A 110 10.90 -10.71 11.21
CA TYR A 110 10.73 -10.07 9.93
C TYR A 110 12.03 -9.46 9.38
N SER A 111 12.07 -9.25 8.08
CA SER A 111 13.04 -8.43 7.37
C SER A 111 12.35 -7.17 6.82
N CYS A 112 13.06 -6.05 6.81
CA CYS A 112 12.50 -4.79 6.34
C CYS A 112 13.47 -4.06 5.41
N ILE A 113 12.97 -3.60 4.24
CA ILE A 113 13.73 -2.77 3.30
C ILE A 113 12.92 -1.52 2.95
N THR A 114 13.50 -0.35 3.27
CA THR A 114 13.02 0.97 2.83
C THR A 114 14.07 1.64 1.93
N GLY A 115 13.76 2.83 1.40
CA GLY A 115 14.72 3.58 0.55
C GLY A 115 16.08 3.84 1.19
N GLU A 116 16.14 3.94 2.51
CA GLU A 116 17.35 4.23 3.29
C GLU A 116 18.14 2.98 3.72
N ALA A 117 17.62 1.77 3.45
CA ALA A 117 18.25 0.53 3.90
C ALA A 117 19.61 0.30 3.23
N LYS A 118 20.66 0.15 4.04
CA LYS A 118 22.05 -0.11 3.59
C LYS A 118 22.38 -1.60 3.51
N ASN A 119 21.67 -2.46 4.23
CA ASN A 119 21.93 -3.91 4.37
C ASN A 119 20.91 -4.77 3.62
N ARG A 120 20.56 -4.38 2.40
CA ARG A 120 19.48 -5.00 1.61
C ARG A 120 19.69 -6.49 1.35
N ASP A 121 20.90 -6.87 0.95
CA ASP A 121 21.22 -8.27 0.63
C ASP A 121 21.10 -9.15 1.88
N GLU A 122 21.52 -8.65 3.03
CA GLU A 122 21.34 -9.32 4.31
C GLU A 122 19.87 -9.53 4.66
N GLN A 123 19.03 -8.48 4.52
CA GLN A 123 17.59 -8.58 4.80
C GLN A 123 16.91 -9.59 3.87
N VAL A 124 17.28 -9.62 2.59
CA VAL A 124 16.77 -10.62 1.65
C VAL A 124 17.25 -12.02 2.03
N ALA A 125 18.53 -12.20 2.36
CA ALA A 125 19.09 -13.49 2.75
C ALA A 125 18.41 -14.04 4.02
N ARG A 126 18.18 -13.20 5.02
CA ARG A 126 17.44 -13.55 6.25
C ARG A 126 16.03 -14.04 5.91
N PHE A 127 15.28 -13.28 5.12
CA PHE A 127 13.92 -13.68 4.73
C PHE A 127 13.91 -15.02 3.96
N GLN A 128 14.86 -15.21 3.05
CA GLN A 128 14.94 -16.42 2.23
C GLN A 128 15.32 -17.66 3.02
N ASN A 129 16.25 -17.55 4.00
CA ASN A 129 16.92 -18.68 4.57
C ASN A 129 16.58 -18.95 6.05
N GLU A 130 16.13 -17.95 6.83
CA GLU A 130 15.83 -18.08 8.25
C GLU A 130 14.35 -18.47 8.44
N PRO A 131 14.03 -19.66 8.97
CA PRO A 131 12.64 -20.09 9.16
C PRO A 131 11.82 -19.19 10.09
N GLU A 132 12.46 -18.58 11.09
CA GLU A 132 11.84 -17.67 12.05
C GLU A 132 11.46 -16.30 11.44
N VAL A 133 12.04 -15.94 10.31
CA VAL A 133 11.69 -14.71 9.59
C VAL A 133 10.44 -14.96 8.75
N MET A 134 9.27 -14.70 9.32
CA MET A 134 7.96 -15.00 8.73
C MET A 134 7.47 -13.93 7.74
N ALA A 135 7.94 -12.69 7.87
CA ALA A 135 7.50 -11.58 7.03
C ALA A 135 8.67 -10.83 6.40
N PHE A 136 8.45 -10.38 5.17
CA PHE A 136 9.26 -9.35 4.53
C PHE A 136 8.41 -8.09 4.38
N VAL A 137 8.88 -6.97 4.90
CA VAL A 137 8.20 -5.67 4.78
C VAL A 137 9.01 -4.80 3.84
N GLY A 138 8.38 -4.33 2.76
CA GLY A 138 9.07 -3.54 1.74
C GLY A 138 8.32 -2.30 1.30
N GLN A 139 9.08 -1.23 0.99
CA GLN A 139 8.53 -0.06 0.33
C GLN A 139 8.43 -0.31 -1.17
N ILE A 140 7.28 0.02 -1.79
CA ILE A 140 7.05 -0.20 -3.23
C ILE A 140 8.18 0.38 -4.09
N ALA A 141 8.63 1.59 -3.80
CA ALA A 141 9.70 2.25 -4.55
C ALA A 141 11.03 1.49 -4.53
N THR A 142 11.26 0.61 -3.55
CA THR A 142 12.47 -0.21 -3.44
C THR A 142 12.35 -1.54 -4.16
N ALA A 143 11.16 -1.91 -4.61
CA ALA A 143 10.93 -3.16 -5.33
C ALA A 143 11.64 -3.23 -6.70
N GLY A 144 12.02 -2.07 -7.28
CA GLY A 144 12.84 -1.98 -8.51
C GLY A 144 14.25 -2.56 -8.39
N LEU A 145 14.70 -2.93 -7.19
CA LEU A 145 16.08 -3.30 -6.86
C LEU A 145 16.51 -4.74 -7.25
N GLY A 146 15.71 -5.47 -8.01
CA GLY A 146 16.11 -6.79 -8.50
C GLY A 146 16.10 -7.91 -7.46
N ILE A 147 15.63 -7.69 -6.23
CA ILE A 147 15.58 -8.66 -5.14
C ILE A 147 14.68 -9.86 -5.46
N THR A 148 14.98 -11.01 -4.87
CA THR A 148 14.21 -12.25 -5.01
C THR A 148 13.59 -12.63 -3.67
N LEU A 149 12.27 -12.86 -3.64
CA LEU A 149 11.50 -13.13 -2.43
C LEU A 149 10.67 -14.42 -2.56
N THR A 150 11.22 -15.43 -3.22
CA THR A 150 10.54 -16.69 -3.54
C THR A 150 10.29 -17.61 -2.34
N ALA A 151 10.81 -17.27 -1.15
CA ALA A 151 10.45 -17.96 0.09
C ALA A 151 8.97 -17.75 0.47
N ALA A 152 8.31 -16.71 -0.07
CA ALA A 152 6.87 -16.54 0.03
C ALA A 152 6.20 -16.79 -1.32
N SER A 153 4.97 -17.27 -1.26
CA SER A 153 4.05 -17.35 -2.41
C SER A 153 2.88 -16.37 -2.29
N THR A 154 2.79 -15.65 -1.17
CA THR A 154 1.75 -14.65 -0.94
C THR A 154 2.36 -13.27 -0.70
N MET A 155 1.85 -12.29 -1.43
CA MET A 155 2.21 -10.89 -1.28
C MET A 155 0.97 -10.07 -0.93
N VAL A 156 1.08 -9.24 0.10
CA VAL A 156 0.03 -8.32 0.55
C VAL A 156 0.43 -6.90 0.15
N PHE A 157 -0.38 -6.27 -0.67
CA PHE A 157 -0.32 -4.84 -0.94
C PHE A 157 -1.15 -4.11 0.11
N TYR A 158 -0.49 -3.61 1.14
CA TYR A 158 -1.11 -2.81 2.19
C TYR A 158 -1.61 -1.46 1.65
N SER A 159 -0.81 -0.83 0.80
CA SER A 159 -1.16 0.35 0.01
C SER A 159 -0.55 0.25 -1.39
N LEU A 160 -1.12 0.97 -2.35
CA LEU A 160 -0.73 0.93 -3.75
C LEU A 160 0.00 2.21 -4.16
N ASP A 161 0.92 2.08 -5.11
CA ASP A 161 1.51 3.19 -5.85
C ASP A 161 0.74 3.39 -7.17
N TYR A 162 0.91 4.55 -7.79
CA TYR A 162 0.27 4.88 -9.07
C TYR A 162 1.09 4.41 -10.29
N SER A 163 2.32 3.97 -10.04
CA SER A 163 3.24 3.52 -11.09
C SER A 163 2.97 2.07 -11.46
N MET A 164 2.48 1.86 -12.68
CA MET A 164 2.30 0.53 -13.25
C MET A 164 3.61 -0.26 -13.30
N SER A 165 4.72 0.41 -13.63
CA SER A 165 6.04 -0.21 -13.65
C SER A 165 6.45 -0.73 -12.28
N ASN A 166 6.29 0.08 -11.22
CA ASN A 166 6.58 -0.33 -9.85
C ASN A 166 5.69 -1.50 -9.42
N PHE A 167 4.41 -1.46 -9.78
CA PHE A 167 3.43 -2.49 -9.45
C PHE A 167 3.81 -3.84 -10.05
N GLU A 168 4.06 -3.91 -11.36
CA GLU A 168 4.45 -5.13 -12.05
C GLU A 168 5.81 -5.65 -11.57
N GLN A 169 6.79 -4.77 -11.40
CA GLN A 169 8.10 -5.15 -10.86
C GLN A 169 7.98 -5.73 -9.46
N THR A 170 7.11 -5.18 -8.61
CA THR A 170 6.88 -5.66 -7.26
C THR A 170 6.27 -7.06 -7.27
N LYS A 171 5.23 -7.30 -8.07
CA LYS A 171 4.63 -8.64 -8.24
C LYS A 171 5.65 -9.68 -8.68
N ALA A 172 6.57 -9.30 -9.57
CA ALA A 172 7.62 -10.17 -10.07
C ALA A 172 8.67 -10.57 -9.01
N ARG A 173 8.66 -10.02 -7.78
CA ARG A 173 9.63 -10.41 -6.72
C ARG A 173 9.33 -11.78 -6.12
N ILE A 174 8.08 -12.20 -6.04
CA ILE A 174 7.70 -13.54 -5.61
C ILE A 174 7.47 -14.49 -6.80
N HIS A 175 7.07 -13.97 -7.96
CA HIS A 175 6.85 -14.75 -9.19
C HIS A 175 8.12 -14.74 -10.05
N ARG A 176 9.11 -15.53 -9.66
CA ARG A 176 10.42 -15.66 -10.31
C ARG A 176 10.86 -17.10 -10.45
N VAL A 177 11.93 -17.30 -11.21
CA VAL A 177 12.63 -18.61 -11.28
C VAL A 177 12.98 -19.06 -9.84
N GLY A 178 12.59 -20.28 -9.51
CA GLY A 178 12.71 -20.85 -8.16
C GLY A 178 11.40 -20.87 -7.36
N GLN A 179 10.37 -20.13 -7.76
CA GLN A 179 9.05 -20.25 -7.15
C GLN A 179 8.36 -21.54 -7.57
N ARG A 180 7.95 -22.33 -6.58
CA ARG A 180 7.31 -23.65 -6.80
C ARG A 180 5.81 -23.65 -6.47
N MET A 181 5.33 -22.59 -5.83
CA MET A 181 3.93 -22.48 -5.41
C MET A 181 3.19 -21.44 -6.25
N PRO A 182 1.89 -21.59 -6.48
CA PRO A 182 1.08 -20.55 -7.08
C PRO A 182 1.16 -19.26 -6.26
N CYS A 183 1.42 -18.13 -6.96
CA CYS A 183 1.50 -16.83 -6.30
C CYS A 183 0.11 -16.24 -6.08
N THR A 184 -0.12 -15.71 -4.88
CA THR A 184 -1.32 -14.97 -4.50
C THR A 184 -0.96 -13.54 -4.14
N TYR A 185 -1.72 -12.59 -4.70
CA TYR A 185 -1.58 -11.15 -4.43
C TYR A 185 -2.86 -10.66 -3.76
N LEU A 186 -2.73 -10.20 -2.51
CA LEU A 186 -3.82 -9.65 -1.71
C LEU A 186 -3.73 -8.13 -1.72
N TYR A 187 -4.82 -7.46 -2.10
CA TYR A 187 -4.90 -5.99 -2.12
C TYR A 187 -5.82 -5.53 -1.01
N LEU A 188 -5.31 -4.74 -0.05
CA LEU A 188 -6.11 -4.12 1.00
C LEU A 188 -6.68 -2.81 0.46
N VAL A 189 -7.95 -2.82 0.09
CA VAL A 189 -8.63 -1.70 -0.58
C VAL A 189 -9.70 -1.13 0.33
N ALA A 190 -9.55 0.12 0.76
CA ALA A 190 -10.56 0.81 1.53
C ALA A 190 -11.77 1.11 0.63
N ARG A 191 -12.94 0.57 1.03
CA ARG A 191 -14.17 0.64 0.26
C ARG A 191 -14.69 2.07 0.16
N GLY A 192 -15.15 2.46 -1.03
CA GLY A 192 -15.69 3.80 -1.29
C GLY A 192 -14.63 4.89 -1.22
N THR A 193 -13.38 4.58 -1.54
CA THR A 193 -12.26 5.52 -1.49
C THR A 193 -11.42 5.51 -2.78
N VAL A 194 -10.43 6.39 -2.84
CA VAL A 194 -9.47 6.46 -3.95
C VAL A 194 -8.68 5.17 -4.17
N ASP A 195 -8.60 4.29 -3.18
CA ASP A 195 -7.92 2.98 -3.35
C ASP A 195 -8.56 2.16 -4.48
N GLU A 196 -9.90 2.22 -4.63
CA GLU A 196 -10.60 1.53 -5.71
C GLU A 196 -10.21 2.08 -7.08
N LYS A 197 -10.09 3.41 -7.21
CA LYS A 197 -9.66 4.05 -8.47
C LYS A 197 -8.21 3.73 -8.81
N VAL A 198 -7.34 3.73 -7.81
CA VAL A 198 -5.93 3.37 -7.99
C VAL A 198 -5.80 1.93 -8.48
N LEU A 199 -6.48 0.99 -7.83
CA LEU A 199 -6.43 -0.41 -8.23
C LEU A 199 -7.01 -0.61 -9.64
N ALA A 200 -8.17 -0.02 -9.96
CA ALA A 200 -8.79 -0.11 -11.28
C ALA A 200 -7.88 0.46 -12.39
N ALA A 201 -7.17 1.56 -12.12
CA ALA A 201 -6.20 2.12 -13.07
C ALA A 201 -5.01 1.18 -13.31
N LEU A 202 -4.48 0.55 -12.25
CA LEU A 202 -3.41 -0.43 -12.35
C LEU A 202 -3.85 -1.70 -13.11
N GLU A 203 -5.05 -2.21 -12.84
CA GLU A 203 -5.59 -3.40 -13.53
C GLU A 203 -5.85 -3.13 -15.03
N SER A 204 -6.39 -1.96 -15.36
CA SER A 204 -6.67 -1.56 -16.74
C SER A 204 -5.46 -0.99 -17.48
N LYS A 205 -4.31 -0.84 -16.80
CA LYS A 205 -3.09 -0.19 -17.33
C LYS A 205 -3.34 1.25 -17.79
N ALA A 206 -4.31 1.92 -17.18
CA ALA A 206 -4.65 3.30 -17.50
C ALA A 206 -3.71 4.30 -16.82
N ASP A 207 -3.54 5.45 -17.46
CA ASP A 207 -2.88 6.61 -16.84
C ASP A 207 -3.85 7.24 -15.82
N LEU A 208 -3.62 6.97 -14.53
CA LEU A 208 -4.47 7.47 -13.46
C LEU A 208 -4.52 9.00 -13.43
N ALA A 209 -3.39 9.69 -13.63
CA ALA A 209 -3.37 11.14 -13.62
C ALA A 209 -4.27 11.72 -14.71
N ARG A 210 -4.17 11.18 -15.91
CA ARG A 210 -5.03 11.57 -17.03
C ARG A 210 -6.50 11.29 -16.76
N THR A 211 -6.81 10.10 -16.24
CA THR A 211 -8.19 9.72 -15.90
C THR A 211 -8.81 10.70 -14.90
N LEU A 212 -8.08 11.08 -13.85
CA LEU A 212 -8.57 12.01 -12.84
C LEU A 212 -8.74 13.45 -13.38
N VAL A 213 -7.84 13.89 -14.27
CA VAL A 213 -7.97 15.19 -14.96
C VAL A 213 -9.21 15.18 -15.85
N ASP A 214 -9.44 14.12 -16.61
CA ASP A 214 -10.60 13.99 -17.49
C ASP A 214 -11.91 13.90 -16.67
N ASP A 215 -11.93 13.22 -15.53
CA ASP A 215 -13.06 13.23 -14.60
C ASP A 215 -13.41 14.64 -14.16
N TYR A 216 -12.42 15.42 -13.72
CA TYR A 216 -12.65 16.80 -13.32
C TYR A 216 -13.17 17.66 -14.45
N ARG A 217 -12.58 17.59 -15.65
CA ARG A 217 -13.01 18.34 -16.84
C ARG A 217 -14.43 18.02 -17.26
N ASN A 218 -14.87 16.79 -17.00
CA ASN A 218 -16.24 16.33 -17.27
C ASN A 218 -17.21 16.62 -16.11
N GLY A 219 -16.83 17.45 -15.14
CA GLY A 219 -17.67 17.86 -14.00
C GLY A 219 -17.84 16.77 -12.94
N ARG A 220 -17.06 15.71 -12.99
CA ARG A 220 -17.04 14.65 -11.97
C ARG A 220 -15.99 14.95 -10.90
N ASN A 221 -16.30 14.60 -9.66
CA ASN A 221 -15.29 14.68 -8.60
C ASN A 221 -14.25 13.55 -8.78
N PRO A 222 -12.97 13.88 -9.08
CA PRO A 222 -11.94 12.86 -9.34
C PRO A 222 -11.62 12.00 -8.12
N PHE A 223 -11.98 12.43 -6.91
CA PHE A 223 -11.69 11.74 -5.64
C PHE A 223 -12.90 10.99 -5.07
N ALA A 224 -14.09 11.15 -5.64
CA ALA A 224 -15.25 10.34 -5.27
C ALA A 224 -15.08 8.93 -5.86
N ALA A 225 -15.39 7.92 -5.04
CA ALA A 225 -15.44 6.52 -5.48
C ALA A 225 -16.68 6.26 -6.34
#